data_84121ff6141b62f27dcb16c714b1cb99
#
_entry.id   84121ff6141b62f27dcb16c714b1cb99
#
_cell.length_a   1.000
_cell.length_b   1.000
_cell.length_c   1.000
_cell.angle_alpha   90.00
_cell.angle_beta   90.00
_cell.angle_gamma   90.00
#
_symmetry.space_group_name_H-M   'P 1'
#
loop_
_entity.id
_entity.type
_entity.pdbx_description
1 polymer ?
#
loop_
_entity_poly.entity_id
_entity_poly.type
_entity_poly.pdbx_seq_one_letter_code
_entity_poly.pdbx_strand_id
1 'polypeptide(L)'
;MTARMDTMQAAVLLEKLAIFPDELQRRQVLADRYHDALAGLVTPQKLANDATSSWAQYCVLLPNGTDRNTIQAALKQKGIPTAIYYTQGIHQHPPYAAYPIETGGLEVTAELCDRILALPFHAWLDDATQDYIITGLHTALNA
;
A
#
# COMPACT_ATOMS: atom_id res chain seq x y z
N MET A 1 -22.11 -6.38 -23.61
CA MET A 1 -20.83 -5.90 -23.06
C MET A 1 -19.70 -6.62 -23.80
N THR A 2 -18.90 -5.93 -24.59
CA THR A 2 -17.78 -6.51 -25.32
C THR A 2 -16.53 -6.45 -24.43
N ALA A 3 -16.14 -7.56 -23.85
CA ALA A 3 -14.92 -7.69 -23.05
C ALA A 3 -13.73 -8.06 -23.95
N ARG A 4 -13.43 -7.20 -24.91
CA ARG A 4 -12.24 -7.35 -25.77
C ARG A 4 -11.22 -6.28 -25.43
N MET A 5 -9.94 -6.66 -25.51
CA MET A 5 -8.85 -5.69 -25.45
C MET A 5 -8.79 -4.93 -26.78
N ASP A 6 -8.74 -3.61 -26.71
CA ASP A 6 -8.52 -2.77 -27.88
C ASP A 6 -7.12 -2.99 -28.47
N THR A 7 -6.99 -2.91 -29.78
CA THR A 7 -5.73 -3.16 -30.49
C THR A 7 -4.61 -2.19 -30.06
N MET A 8 -4.96 -0.93 -29.83
CA MET A 8 -3.98 0.07 -29.37
C MET A 8 -3.54 -0.23 -27.92
N GLN A 9 -4.46 -0.62 -27.06
CA GLN A 9 -4.15 -1.06 -25.69
C GLN A 9 -3.26 -2.32 -25.71
N ALA A 10 -3.53 -3.28 -26.59
CA ALA A 10 -2.72 -4.47 -26.75
C ALA A 10 -1.28 -4.14 -27.19
N ALA A 11 -1.12 -3.22 -28.14
CA ALA A 11 0.20 -2.77 -28.59
C ALA A 11 1.00 -2.12 -27.45
N VAL A 12 0.40 -1.23 -26.66
CA VAL A 12 1.03 -0.63 -25.48
C VAL A 12 1.40 -1.69 -24.44
N LEU A 13 0.53 -2.67 -24.20
CA LEU A 13 0.79 -3.73 -23.23
C LEU A 13 1.94 -4.64 -23.65
N LEU A 14 2.13 -4.91 -24.93
CA LEU A 14 3.28 -5.71 -25.41
C LEU A 14 4.60 -5.04 -25.04
N GLU A 15 4.72 -3.71 -25.27
CA GLU A 15 5.93 -2.96 -24.88
C GLU A 15 6.10 -2.91 -23.34
N LYS A 16 5.00 -2.75 -22.61
CA LYS A 16 5.05 -2.79 -21.14
C LYS A 16 5.46 -4.16 -20.61
N LEU A 17 5.02 -5.25 -21.21
CA LEU A 17 5.42 -6.59 -20.83
C LEU A 17 6.91 -6.85 -21.05
N ALA A 18 7.52 -6.25 -22.07
CA ALA A 18 8.94 -6.39 -22.31
C ALA A 18 9.83 -5.84 -21.18
N ILE A 19 9.40 -4.76 -20.52
CA ILE A 19 10.13 -4.12 -19.41
C ILE A 19 9.64 -4.56 -18.02
N PHE A 20 8.56 -5.33 -17.95
CA PHE A 20 7.92 -5.70 -16.69
C PHE A 20 8.82 -6.50 -15.74
N PRO A 21 9.67 -7.45 -16.18
CA PRO A 21 10.62 -8.12 -15.30
C PRO A 21 11.57 -7.15 -14.58
N ASP A 22 12.08 -6.14 -15.27
CA ASP A 22 12.94 -5.11 -14.67
C ASP A 22 12.18 -4.24 -13.68
N GLU A 23 10.92 -3.89 -14.01
CA GLU A 23 10.05 -3.15 -13.07
C GLU A 23 9.80 -3.94 -11.79
N LEU A 24 9.61 -5.27 -11.85
CA LEU A 24 9.44 -6.12 -10.68
C LEU A 24 10.69 -6.14 -9.79
N GLN A 25 11.87 -6.23 -10.39
CA GLN A 25 13.13 -6.19 -9.64
C GLN A 25 13.31 -4.84 -8.93
N ARG A 26 13.06 -3.74 -9.63
CA ARG A 26 13.12 -2.38 -9.05
C ARG A 26 12.14 -2.21 -7.88
N ARG A 27 10.91 -2.70 -8.03
CA ARG A 27 9.91 -2.68 -6.95
C ARG A 27 10.36 -3.48 -5.74
N GLN A 28 11.01 -4.63 -5.93
CA GLN A 28 11.55 -5.40 -4.81
C GLN A 28 12.62 -4.60 -4.06
N VAL A 29 13.58 -4.00 -4.75
CA VAL A 29 14.62 -3.15 -4.13
C VAL A 29 14.02 -2.00 -3.33
N LEU A 30 13.02 -1.31 -3.88
CA LEU A 30 12.32 -0.22 -3.18
C LEU A 30 11.54 -0.71 -1.96
N ALA A 31 10.91 -1.89 -2.05
CA ALA A 31 10.20 -2.49 -0.93
C ALA A 31 11.17 -2.86 0.20
N ASP A 32 12.30 -3.47 -0.12
CA ASP A 32 13.34 -3.83 0.86
C ASP A 32 13.86 -2.58 1.57
N ARG A 33 14.13 -1.50 0.81
CA ARG A 33 14.58 -0.24 1.38
C ARG A 33 13.56 0.39 2.33
N TYR A 34 12.26 0.35 2.00
CA TYR A 34 11.20 0.76 2.93
C TYR A 34 11.14 -0.13 4.16
N HIS A 35 11.28 -1.46 4.00
CA HIS A 35 11.30 -2.40 5.11
C HIS A 35 12.41 -2.05 6.12
N ASP A 36 13.63 -1.84 5.62
CA ASP A 36 14.79 -1.53 6.46
C ASP A 36 14.65 -0.16 7.15
N ALA A 37 14.29 0.86 6.37
CA ALA A 37 14.21 2.23 6.87
C ALA A 37 13.03 2.49 7.83
N LEU A 38 11.96 1.72 7.72
CA LEU A 38 10.75 1.86 8.55
C LEU A 38 10.65 0.78 9.65
N ALA A 39 11.70 -0.05 9.80
CA ALA A 39 11.75 -1.08 10.83
C ALA A 39 11.56 -0.47 12.23
N GLY A 40 10.63 -1.05 13.01
CA GLY A 40 10.30 -0.59 14.35
C GLY A 40 9.42 0.67 14.42
N LEU A 41 9.23 1.38 13.31
CA LEU A 41 8.35 2.56 13.24
C LEU A 41 6.91 2.17 12.87
N VAL A 42 6.77 1.30 11.89
CA VAL A 42 5.49 0.77 11.40
C VAL A 42 5.59 -0.74 11.17
N THR A 43 4.47 -1.40 10.92
CA THR A 43 4.48 -2.82 10.54
C THR A 43 4.28 -2.95 9.02
N PRO A 44 5.30 -3.36 8.26
CA PRO A 44 5.17 -3.58 6.82
C PRO A 44 4.46 -4.89 6.51
N GLN A 45 4.06 -5.07 5.24
CA GLN A 45 3.52 -6.34 4.75
C GLN A 45 4.58 -7.45 4.85
N LYS A 46 4.17 -8.59 5.39
CA LYS A 46 5.00 -9.82 5.39
C LYS A 46 4.60 -10.70 4.21
N LEU A 47 5.59 -11.17 3.48
CA LEU A 47 5.42 -12.22 2.48
C LEU A 47 5.63 -13.59 3.14
N ALA A 48 4.93 -14.61 2.64
CA ALA A 48 5.25 -15.99 2.99
C ALA A 48 6.65 -16.35 2.45
N ASN A 49 7.31 -17.31 3.08
CA ASN A 49 8.73 -17.63 2.80
C ASN A 49 9.02 -18.03 1.35
N ASP A 50 8.02 -18.56 0.65
CA ASP A 50 8.08 -19.06 -0.72
C ASP A 50 7.32 -18.16 -1.72
N ALA A 51 6.87 -16.98 -1.27
CA ALA A 51 6.09 -16.05 -2.09
C ALA A 51 6.93 -14.87 -2.56
N THR A 52 6.66 -14.43 -3.78
CA THR A 52 7.13 -13.15 -4.33
C THR A 52 5.95 -12.22 -4.54
N SER A 53 6.17 -10.92 -4.40
CA SER A 53 5.14 -9.91 -4.62
C SER A 53 5.44 -9.10 -5.88
N SER A 54 4.40 -8.74 -6.61
CA SER A 54 4.49 -7.73 -7.67
C SER A 54 4.60 -6.31 -7.11
N TRP A 55 4.41 -6.14 -5.81
CA TRP A 55 4.43 -4.84 -5.13
C TRP A 55 3.64 -3.78 -5.88
N ALA A 56 2.38 -4.10 -6.20
CA ALA A 56 1.48 -3.13 -6.84
C ALA A 56 1.25 -1.91 -5.95
N GLN A 57 1.31 -2.13 -4.63
CA GLN A 57 1.17 -1.12 -3.57
C GLN A 57 2.11 -1.50 -2.42
N TYR A 58 2.61 -0.50 -1.72
CA TYR A 58 3.35 -0.69 -0.48
C TYR A 58 2.52 -0.14 0.69
N CYS A 59 1.93 -1.06 1.46
CA CYS A 59 1.09 -0.71 2.60
C CYS A 59 1.82 -1.01 3.91
N VAL A 60 1.60 -0.16 4.90
CA VAL A 60 2.09 -0.31 6.26
C VAL A 60 0.93 -0.20 7.26
N LEU A 61 1.08 -0.81 8.43
CA LEU A 61 0.19 -0.56 9.55
C LEU A 61 0.86 0.42 10.50
N LEU A 62 0.17 1.51 10.76
CA LEU A 62 0.61 2.50 11.74
C LEU A 62 0.56 1.90 13.15
N PRO A 63 1.34 2.40 14.12
CA PRO A 63 1.30 1.96 15.51
C PRO A 63 -0.11 2.03 16.10
N ASN A 64 -0.40 1.16 17.06
CA ASN A 64 -1.68 1.19 17.78
C ASN A 64 -1.88 2.56 18.46
N GLY A 65 -3.10 3.06 18.39
CA GLY A 65 -3.46 4.35 18.96
C GLY A 65 -3.09 5.57 18.12
N THR A 66 -2.47 5.37 16.95
CA THR A 66 -2.17 6.47 16.02
C THR A 66 -3.44 6.87 15.26
N ASP A 67 -3.77 8.15 15.27
CA ASP A 67 -4.80 8.69 14.35
C ASP A 67 -4.24 8.78 12.93
N ARG A 68 -4.63 7.82 12.11
CA ARG A 68 -4.23 7.75 10.69
C ARG A 68 -4.56 9.04 9.92
N ASN A 69 -5.69 9.68 10.22
CA ASN A 69 -6.11 10.88 9.50
C ASN A 69 -5.16 12.06 9.78
N THR A 70 -4.69 12.18 11.01
CA THR A 70 -3.66 13.17 11.38
C THR A 70 -2.36 12.91 10.64
N ILE A 71 -1.88 11.66 10.59
CA ILE A 71 -0.67 11.29 9.85
C ILE A 71 -0.84 11.59 8.35
N GLN A 72 -1.96 11.19 7.77
CA GLN A 72 -2.25 11.45 6.36
C GLN A 72 -2.28 12.95 6.04
N ALA A 73 -2.89 13.77 6.90
CA ALA A 73 -2.93 15.21 6.75
C ALA A 73 -1.52 15.83 6.82
N ALA A 74 -0.69 15.40 7.77
CA ALA A 74 0.69 15.87 7.92
C ALA A 74 1.55 15.52 6.69
N LEU A 75 1.43 14.30 6.17
CA LEU A 75 2.11 13.87 4.94
C LEU A 75 1.64 14.67 3.73
N LYS A 76 0.33 14.89 3.60
CA LYS A 76 -0.26 15.71 2.53
C LYS A 76 0.26 17.15 2.53
N GLN A 77 0.43 17.76 3.71
CA GLN A 77 1.01 19.13 3.84
C GLN A 77 2.46 19.18 3.32
N LYS A 78 3.18 18.07 3.39
CA LYS A 78 4.53 17.92 2.82
C LYS A 78 4.51 17.52 1.34
N GLY A 79 3.34 17.42 0.69
CA GLY A 79 3.23 16.98 -0.70
C GLY A 79 3.43 15.47 -0.89
N ILE A 80 3.38 14.67 0.17
CA ILE A 80 3.51 13.21 0.12
C ILE A 80 2.10 12.61 0.00
N PRO A 81 1.69 12.12 -1.19
CA PRO A 81 0.39 11.51 -1.39
C PRO A 81 0.35 10.12 -0.74
N THR A 82 -0.71 9.84 0.00
CA THR A 82 -0.95 8.52 0.59
C THR A 82 -2.37 8.04 0.25
N ALA A 83 -2.57 6.73 0.28
CA ALA A 83 -3.87 6.12 0.02
C ALA A 83 -4.24 5.13 1.13
N ILE A 84 -5.50 4.73 1.17
CA ILE A 84 -6.01 3.76 2.15
C ILE A 84 -6.71 2.62 1.40
N TYR A 85 -6.22 1.41 1.57
CA TYR A 85 -6.74 0.21 0.91
C TYR A 85 -7.03 -0.89 1.95
N TYR A 86 -8.22 -0.87 2.64
CA TYR A 86 -9.36 0.04 2.49
C TYR A 86 -9.79 0.59 3.85
N THR A 87 -10.67 1.62 3.85
CA THR A 87 -11.17 2.24 5.07
C THR A 87 -12.19 1.39 5.81
N GLN A 88 -12.81 0.44 5.11
CA GLN A 88 -13.86 -0.44 5.63
C GLN A 88 -13.76 -1.83 5.00
N GLY A 89 -14.04 -2.85 5.81
CA GLY A 89 -14.23 -4.21 5.31
C GLY A 89 -15.55 -4.35 4.54
N ILE A 90 -15.63 -5.30 3.62
CA ILE A 90 -16.82 -5.54 2.77
C ILE A 90 -18.09 -5.69 3.61
N HIS A 91 -18.01 -6.41 4.74
CA HIS A 91 -19.13 -6.64 5.67
C HIS A 91 -19.69 -5.35 6.30
N GLN A 92 -18.94 -4.26 6.31
CA GLN A 92 -19.35 -2.97 6.85
C GLN A 92 -20.08 -2.09 5.83
N HIS A 93 -20.08 -2.48 4.55
CA HIS A 93 -20.81 -1.75 3.52
C HIS A 93 -22.30 -2.10 3.55
N PRO A 94 -23.22 -1.10 3.44
CA PRO A 94 -24.65 -1.31 3.57
C PRO A 94 -25.25 -2.48 2.77
N PRO A 95 -24.85 -2.72 1.50
CA PRO A 95 -25.37 -3.86 0.74
C PRO A 95 -25.02 -5.24 1.30
N TYR A 96 -23.98 -5.33 2.15
CA TYR A 96 -23.43 -6.60 2.67
C TYR A 96 -23.64 -6.75 4.19
N ALA A 97 -24.09 -5.71 4.89
CA ALA A 97 -24.24 -5.70 6.34
C ALA A 97 -25.25 -6.75 6.90
N ALA A 98 -26.17 -7.23 6.04
CA ALA A 98 -27.17 -8.23 6.43
C ALA A 98 -26.67 -9.69 6.25
N TYR A 99 -25.49 -9.90 5.64
CA TYR A 99 -24.94 -11.25 5.48
C TYR A 99 -24.34 -11.75 6.79
N PRO A 100 -24.41 -13.08 7.05
CA PRO A 100 -23.82 -13.65 8.25
C PRO A 100 -22.30 -13.46 8.27
N ILE A 101 -21.78 -13.18 9.46
CA ILE A 101 -20.35 -13.05 9.73
C ILE A 101 -19.86 -14.39 10.31
N GLU A 102 -18.62 -14.77 9.99
CA GLU A 102 -17.94 -15.95 10.53
C GLU A 102 -17.97 -15.96 12.07
N THR A 103 -18.05 -17.15 12.66
CA THR A 103 -18.17 -17.38 14.11
C THR A 103 -16.96 -16.86 14.90
N GLY A 104 -15.93 -16.38 14.40
CA GLY A 104 -14.79 -15.75 15.06
C GLY A 104 -14.79 -14.23 14.98
N GLY A 105 -15.78 -13.65 14.29
CA GLY A 105 -15.83 -12.22 14.04
C GLY A 105 -14.83 -11.76 12.96
N LEU A 106 -14.71 -10.46 12.79
CA LEU A 106 -13.84 -9.83 11.79
C LEU A 106 -13.01 -8.69 12.42
N GLU A 107 -12.61 -8.87 13.68
CA GLU A 107 -11.88 -7.86 14.47
C GLU A 107 -10.54 -7.52 13.80
N VAL A 108 -9.82 -8.52 13.27
CA VAL A 108 -8.56 -8.28 12.55
C VAL A 108 -8.78 -7.40 11.31
N THR A 109 -9.87 -7.65 10.57
CA THR A 109 -10.22 -6.81 9.41
C THR A 109 -10.51 -5.38 9.83
N ALA A 110 -11.25 -5.18 10.91
CA ALA A 110 -11.57 -3.86 11.44
C ALA A 110 -10.28 -3.13 11.87
N GLU A 111 -9.42 -3.79 12.65
CA GLU A 111 -8.12 -3.24 13.08
C GLU A 111 -7.24 -2.84 11.88
N LEU A 112 -7.15 -3.69 10.87
CA LEU A 112 -6.38 -3.38 9.66
C LEU A 112 -6.94 -2.16 8.91
N CYS A 113 -8.27 -2.07 8.78
CA CYS A 113 -8.94 -0.94 8.14
C CYS A 113 -8.66 0.39 8.86
N ASP A 114 -8.49 0.37 10.18
CA ASP A 114 -8.23 1.58 10.96
C ASP A 114 -6.80 2.08 10.84
N ARG A 115 -5.84 1.18 10.62
CA ARG A 115 -4.39 1.46 10.73
C ARG A 115 -3.65 1.45 9.40
N ILE A 116 -4.21 0.87 8.35
CA ILE A 116 -3.53 0.70 7.06
C ILE A 116 -3.30 2.03 6.36
N LEU A 117 -2.08 2.22 5.85
CA LEU A 117 -1.70 3.37 5.04
C LEU A 117 -0.80 2.90 3.90
N ALA A 118 -1.13 3.27 2.65
CA ALA A 118 -0.30 3.01 1.49
C ALA A 118 0.61 4.21 1.24
N LEU A 119 1.91 3.95 1.16
CA LEU A 119 2.94 4.94 0.83
C LEU A 119 3.10 5.05 -0.69
N PRO A 120 3.62 6.19 -1.22
CA PRO A 120 3.94 6.33 -2.63
C PRO A 120 4.90 5.23 -3.08
N PHE A 121 4.54 4.52 -4.15
CA PHE A 121 5.29 3.37 -4.60
C PHE A 121 5.13 3.12 -6.10
N HIS A 122 6.23 3.12 -6.85
CA HIS A 122 6.30 2.72 -8.25
C HIS A 122 7.75 2.41 -8.66
N ALA A 123 7.97 1.61 -9.69
CA ALA A 123 9.30 1.15 -10.11
C ALA A 123 10.30 2.27 -10.46
N TRP A 124 9.84 3.50 -10.68
CA TRP A 124 10.65 4.66 -11.07
C TRP A 124 10.82 5.68 -9.94
N LEU A 125 10.49 5.31 -8.70
CA LEU A 125 10.74 6.12 -7.52
C LEU A 125 12.25 6.19 -7.30
N ASP A 126 12.81 7.40 -7.27
CA ASP A 126 14.23 7.61 -6.98
C ASP A 126 14.51 7.59 -5.48
N ASP A 127 15.78 7.38 -5.12
CA ASP A 127 16.23 7.27 -3.74
C ASP A 127 15.96 8.54 -2.93
N ALA A 128 16.16 9.71 -3.51
CA ALA A 128 15.96 11.00 -2.81
C ALA A 128 14.48 11.22 -2.49
N THR A 129 13.60 10.89 -3.41
CA THR A 129 12.15 10.94 -3.19
C THR A 129 11.72 9.92 -2.15
N GLN A 130 12.28 8.71 -2.18
CA GLN A 130 12.00 7.69 -1.17
C GLN A 130 12.47 8.12 0.22
N ASP A 131 13.67 8.71 0.36
CA ASP A 131 14.18 9.27 1.61
C ASP A 131 13.29 10.39 2.14
N TYR A 132 12.80 11.24 1.25
CA TYR A 132 11.87 12.30 1.64
C TYR A 132 10.57 11.74 2.23
N ILE A 133 10.01 10.69 1.61
CA ILE A 133 8.81 9.99 2.12
C ILE A 133 9.08 9.36 3.49
N ILE A 134 10.20 8.63 3.63
CA ILE A 134 10.61 8.00 4.89
C ILE A 134 10.74 9.04 6.00
N THR A 135 11.48 10.12 5.74
CA THR A 135 11.68 11.21 6.71
C THR A 135 10.35 11.90 7.06
N GLY A 136 9.49 12.09 6.06
CA GLY A 136 8.15 12.65 6.26
C GLY A 136 7.29 11.81 7.20
N LEU A 137 7.29 10.50 7.02
CA LEU A 137 6.55 9.57 7.88
C LEU A 137 7.13 9.52 9.31
N HIS A 138 8.46 9.46 9.45
CA HIS A 138 9.13 9.55 10.75
C HIS A 138 8.73 10.82 11.51
N THR A 139 8.76 11.97 10.84
CA THR A 139 8.39 13.25 11.44
C THR A 139 6.92 13.26 11.87
N ALA A 140 6.02 12.74 11.02
CA ALA A 140 4.59 12.74 11.30
C ALA A 140 4.22 11.84 12.48
N LEU A 141 4.92 10.73 12.68
CA LEU A 141 4.66 9.78 13.77
C LEU A 141 5.27 10.22 15.11
N ASN A 142 6.24 11.13 15.11
CA ASN A 142 6.91 11.62 16.33
C ASN A 142 6.49 13.06 16.70
N ALA A 143 5.50 13.61 16.01
CA ALA A 143 4.96 14.95 16.31
C ALA A 143 3.81 14.85 17.32
#